data_855f04a92024ad0adbb332f6cfb62bc3
#
_entry.id   855f04a92024ad0adbb332f6cfb62bc3
#
_cell.length_a   1.000
_cell.length_b   1.000
_cell.length_c   1.000
_cell.angle_alpha   90.00
_cell.angle_beta   90.00
_cell.angle_gamma   90.00
#
_symmetry.space_group_name_H-M   'P 1'
#
loop_
_entity.id
_entity.type
_entity.pdbx_description
1 polymer ?
#
loop_
_entity_poly.entity_id
_entity_poly.type
_entity_poly.pdbx_seq_one_letter_code
_entity_poly.pdbx_strand_id
1 'polypeptide(L)'
;MAASARTTEFLKECMADALINAMREKPFSKITINEITDQAGVNRSTWFRNFSDKNEAISFRLVRLWLRWADDHEIKEKHRFTPDNAAEFFSFNYSIRNLLSEIYRQELHNCVFNAFHEVMTPQYGSDPAGCYEASFFTYGLFGFLDEWIKRGFHETPEELTELFRNMIRINGFTHEADRK
;
A
#
# COMPACT_ATOMS: atom_id res chain seq x y z
N MET A 1 -22.45 -16.75 4.61
CA MET A 1 -20.97 -16.58 4.54
C MET A 1 -20.54 -15.13 4.27
N ALA A 2 -21.17 -14.39 3.36
CA ALA A 2 -20.79 -12.98 3.07
C ALA A 2 -20.92 -11.99 4.25
N ALA A 3 -21.93 -12.12 5.11
CA ALA A 3 -22.11 -11.23 6.27
C ALA A 3 -21.00 -11.41 7.33
N SER A 4 -20.58 -12.66 7.59
CA SER A 4 -19.50 -12.96 8.55
C SER A 4 -18.14 -12.44 8.06
N ALA A 5 -17.86 -12.54 6.76
CA ALA A 5 -16.62 -12.01 6.17
C ALA A 5 -16.56 -10.48 6.27
N ARG A 6 -17.66 -9.77 5.97
CA ARG A 6 -17.74 -8.30 6.13
C ARG A 6 -17.55 -7.86 7.58
N THR A 7 -18.09 -8.59 8.54
CA THR A 7 -17.90 -8.31 9.96
C THR A 7 -16.44 -8.47 10.37
N THR A 8 -15.78 -9.53 9.91
CA THR A 8 -14.36 -9.77 10.18
C THR A 8 -13.48 -8.68 9.60
N GLU A 9 -13.73 -8.28 8.36
CA GLU A 9 -12.98 -7.23 7.69
C GLU A 9 -13.15 -5.87 8.38
N PHE A 10 -14.37 -5.52 8.77
CA PHE A 10 -14.65 -4.32 9.57
C PHE A 10 -13.88 -4.32 10.89
N LEU A 11 -13.87 -5.44 11.64
CA LEU A 11 -13.12 -5.55 12.88
C LEU A 11 -11.61 -5.41 12.66
N LYS A 12 -11.08 -5.95 11.58
CA LYS A 12 -9.67 -5.77 11.18
C LYS A 12 -9.37 -4.29 10.93
N GLU A 13 -10.22 -3.58 10.21
CA GLU A 13 -10.05 -2.15 9.98
C GLU A 13 -10.09 -1.35 11.30
N CYS A 14 -11.03 -1.62 12.20
CA CYS A 14 -11.09 -0.95 13.51
C CYS A 14 -9.80 -1.14 14.32
N MET A 15 -9.25 -2.35 14.36
CA MET A 15 -8.00 -2.64 15.07
C MET A 15 -6.79 -1.95 14.41
N ALA A 16 -6.72 -1.95 13.08
CA ALA A 16 -5.65 -1.29 12.35
C ALA A 16 -5.71 0.24 12.50
N ASP A 17 -6.91 0.84 12.48
CA ASP A 17 -7.10 2.26 12.73
C ASP A 17 -6.71 2.65 14.18
N ALA A 18 -7.07 1.83 15.17
CA ALA A 18 -6.65 2.03 16.56
C ALA A 18 -5.11 2.02 16.69
N LEU A 19 -4.42 1.09 16.03
CA LEU A 19 -2.96 1.05 16.00
C LEU A 19 -2.36 2.30 15.36
N ILE A 20 -2.85 2.71 14.19
CA ILE A 20 -2.36 3.89 13.47
C ILE A 20 -2.59 5.17 14.29
N ASN A 21 -3.72 5.30 14.99
CA ASN A 21 -3.97 6.43 15.86
C ASN A 21 -3.00 6.46 17.04
N ALA A 22 -2.75 5.31 17.67
CA ALA A 22 -1.78 5.21 18.77
C ALA A 22 -0.34 5.56 18.32
N MET A 23 0.04 5.29 17.08
CA MET A 23 1.36 5.64 16.53
C MET A 23 1.60 7.15 16.49
N ARG A 24 0.57 7.98 16.41
CA ARG A 24 0.68 9.44 16.45
C ARG A 24 1.09 9.97 17.83
N GLU A 25 0.82 9.20 18.87
CA GLU A 25 1.00 9.62 20.28
C GLU A 25 2.27 9.04 20.89
N LYS A 26 2.72 7.86 20.43
CA LYS A 26 3.86 7.16 21.01
C LYS A 26 4.57 6.23 20.03
N PRO A 27 5.83 5.84 20.34
CA PRO A 27 6.59 4.92 19.50
C PRO A 27 5.86 3.58 19.32
N PHE A 28 5.89 3.05 18.09
CA PHE A 28 5.28 1.78 17.71
C PHE A 28 5.65 0.61 18.63
N SER A 29 6.93 0.54 19.06
CA SER A 29 7.42 -0.49 19.97
C SER A 29 6.73 -0.48 21.35
N LYS A 30 6.18 0.65 21.76
CA LYS A 30 5.50 0.85 23.05
C LYS A 30 3.98 0.62 23.00
N ILE A 31 3.41 0.45 21.82
CA ILE A 31 1.98 0.19 21.65
C ILE A 31 1.70 -1.28 21.93
N THR A 32 0.83 -1.56 22.90
CA THR A 32 0.45 -2.93 23.28
C THR A 32 -0.82 -3.40 22.55
N ILE A 33 -0.97 -4.71 22.41
CA ILE A 33 -2.18 -5.30 21.83
C ILE A 33 -3.43 -4.97 22.67
N ASN A 34 -3.30 -4.89 23.99
CA ASN A 34 -4.42 -4.52 24.85
C ASN A 34 -4.94 -3.12 24.53
N GLU A 35 -4.06 -2.13 24.41
CA GLU A 35 -4.44 -0.76 24.05
C GLU A 35 -5.15 -0.71 22.68
N ILE A 36 -4.64 -1.45 21.69
CA ILE A 36 -5.25 -1.52 20.38
C ILE A 36 -6.65 -2.11 20.46
N THR A 37 -6.81 -3.23 21.16
CA THR A 37 -8.11 -3.92 21.26
C THR A 37 -9.11 -3.15 22.11
N ASP A 38 -8.67 -2.51 23.18
CA ASP A 38 -9.51 -1.64 24.01
C ASP A 38 -10.02 -0.44 23.21
N GLN A 39 -9.15 0.22 22.45
CA GLN A 39 -9.52 1.35 21.58
C GLN A 39 -10.44 0.91 20.44
N ALA A 40 -10.23 -0.27 19.87
CA ALA A 40 -11.07 -0.84 18.81
C ALA A 40 -12.40 -1.41 19.33
N GLY A 41 -12.61 -1.51 20.66
CA GLY A 41 -13.81 -2.08 21.24
C GLY A 41 -13.95 -3.59 21.01
N VAL A 42 -12.84 -4.33 20.94
CA VAL A 42 -12.83 -5.78 20.65
C VAL A 42 -12.07 -6.54 21.73
N ASN A 43 -12.32 -7.86 21.82
CA ASN A 43 -11.56 -8.72 22.72
C ASN A 43 -10.14 -8.99 22.17
N ARG A 44 -9.17 -9.14 23.06
CA ARG A 44 -7.79 -9.49 22.71
C ARG A 44 -7.69 -10.75 21.82
N SER A 45 -8.53 -11.75 22.03
CA SER A 45 -8.58 -12.95 21.21
C SER A 45 -8.97 -12.66 19.76
N THR A 46 -9.69 -11.55 19.49
CA THR A 46 -10.04 -11.10 18.16
C THR A 46 -8.80 -10.65 17.39
N TRP A 47 -7.87 -9.96 18.06
CA TRP A 47 -6.59 -9.61 17.47
C TRP A 47 -5.85 -10.85 16.95
N PHE A 48 -5.57 -11.82 17.82
CA PHE A 48 -4.78 -13.00 17.48
C PHE A 48 -5.43 -13.95 16.45
N ARG A 49 -6.73 -13.82 16.24
CA ARG A 49 -7.42 -14.54 15.13
C ARG A 49 -7.27 -13.85 13.80
N ASN A 50 -6.91 -12.57 13.77
CA ASN A 50 -6.94 -11.75 12.57
C ASN A 50 -5.57 -11.25 12.13
N PHE A 51 -4.62 -11.10 13.05
CA PHE A 51 -3.28 -10.59 12.78
C PHE A 51 -2.21 -11.40 13.51
N SER A 52 -1.13 -11.72 12.81
CA SER A 52 0.05 -12.36 13.39
C SER A 52 0.88 -11.36 14.20
N ASP A 53 0.98 -10.13 13.72
CA ASP A 53 1.69 -9.03 14.37
C ASP A 53 1.11 -7.65 14.02
N LYS A 54 1.71 -6.60 14.58
CA LYS A 54 1.28 -5.21 14.35
C LYS A 54 1.65 -4.71 12.94
N ASN A 55 2.70 -5.26 12.32
CA ASN A 55 3.12 -4.85 10.98
C ASN A 55 2.09 -5.32 9.93
N GLU A 56 1.58 -6.54 10.09
CA GLU A 56 0.51 -7.06 9.25
C GLU A 56 -0.74 -6.16 9.30
N ALA A 57 -1.11 -5.67 10.49
CA ALA A 57 -2.26 -4.77 10.62
C ALA A 57 -2.06 -3.44 9.87
N ILE A 58 -0.84 -2.87 9.89
CA ILE A 58 -0.52 -1.67 9.11
C ILE A 58 -0.60 -1.97 7.61
N SER A 59 0.05 -3.04 7.15
CA SER A 59 0.04 -3.44 5.73
C SER A 59 -1.40 -3.68 5.25
N PHE A 60 -2.20 -4.43 6.01
CA PHE A 60 -3.62 -4.64 5.73
C PHE A 60 -4.37 -3.31 5.57
N ARG A 61 -4.15 -2.35 6.46
CA ARG A 61 -4.84 -1.06 6.38
C ARG A 61 -4.47 -0.27 5.13
N LEU A 62 -3.21 -0.26 4.75
CA LEU A 62 -2.74 0.39 3.52
C LEU A 62 -3.38 -0.22 2.27
N VAL A 63 -3.47 -1.56 2.21
CA VAL A 63 -4.18 -2.28 1.13
C VAL A 63 -5.66 -1.84 1.07
N ARG A 64 -6.34 -1.79 2.22
CA ARG A 64 -7.75 -1.37 2.29
C ARG A 64 -7.97 0.07 1.87
N LEU A 65 -7.06 0.98 2.21
CA LEU A 65 -7.11 2.37 1.78
C LEU A 65 -6.99 2.48 0.26
N TRP A 66 -6.05 1.76 -0.34
CA TRP A 66 -5.91 1.72 -1.81
C TRP A 66 -7.14 1.15 -2.51
N LEU A 67 -7.64 -0.01 -2.06
CA LEU A 67 -8.79 -0.65 -2.69
C LEU A 67 -10.03 0.25 -2.64
N ARG A 68 -10.25 0.94 -1.51
CA ARG A 68 -11.34 1.91 -1.37
C ARG A 68 -11.15 3.11 -2.30
N TRP A 69 -9.94 3.70 -2.33
CA TRP A 69 -9.61 4.77 -3.28
C TRP A 69 -9.87 4.35 -4.72
N ALA A 70 -9.41 3.16 -5.09
CA ALA A 70 -9.58 2.63 -6.44
C ALA A 70 -11.06 2.41 -6.81
N ASP A 71 -11.90 2.00 -5.83
CA ASP A 71 -13.35 1.91 -6.04
C ASP A 71 -13.99 3.29 -6.23
N ASP A 72 -13.65 4.24 -5.38
CA ASP A 72 -14.19 5.60 -5.41
C ASP A 72 -13.80 6.36 -6.70
N HIS A 73 -12.66 6.01 -7.31
CA HIS A 73 -12.15 6.62 -8.55
C HIS A 73 -12.36 5.74 -9.79
N GLU A 74 -13.17 4.67 -9.68
CA GLU A 74 -13.54 3.76 -10.77
C GLU A 74 -12.32 3.13 -11.49
N ILE A 75 -11.21 2.91 -10.75
CA ILE A 75 -10.00 2.30 -11.30
C ILE A 75 -10.25 0.82 -11.58
N LYS A 76 -10.25 0.45 -12.86
CA LYS A 76 -10.59 -0.92 -13.31
C LYS A 76 -9.53 -1.95 -12.94
N GLU A 77 -8.24 -1.58 -13.08
CA GLU A 77 -7.10 -2.47 -12.83
C GLU A 77 -6.45 -2.17 -11.47
N LYS A 78 -7.16 -2.48 -10.38
CA LYS A 78 -6.75 -2.17 -9.00
C LYS A 78 -5.50 -2.92 -8.54
N HIS A 79 -5.22 -4.04 -9.17
CA HIS A 79 -4.13 -4.97 -8.82
C HIS A 79 -3.01 -4.97 -9.87
N ARG A 80 -2.99 -3.97 -10.73
CA ARG A 80 -1.98 -3.83 -11.76
C ARG A 80 -1.59 -2.37 -11.92
N PHE A 81 -0.29 -2.12 -11.89
CA PHE A 81 0.23 -0.81 -12.27
C PHE A 81 0.45 -0.76 -13.79
N THR A 82 -0.09 0.27 -14.39
CA THR A 82 0.09 0.58 -15.82
C THR A 82 0.49 2.05 -15.95
N PRO A 83 1.14 2.46 -17.05
CA PRO A 83 1.40 3.89 -17.29
C PRO A 83 0.13 4.75 -17.25
N ASP A 84 -1.03 4.14 -17.57
CA ASP A 84 -2.32 4.85 -17.62
C ASP A 84 -2.87 5.16 -16.23
N ASN A 85 -2.63 4.31 -15.22
CA ASN A 85 -3.09 4.54 -13.84
C ASN A 85 -2.00 5.10 -12.91
N ALA A 86 -0.87 5.55 -13.47
CA ALA A 86 0.24 6.10 -12.68
C ALA A 86 -0.16 7.37 -11.94
N ALA A 87 -0.94 8.25 -12.57
CA ALA A 87 -1.38 9.50 -11.96
C ALA A 87 -2.28 9.24 -10.74
N GLU A 88 -3.22 8.31 -10.85
CA GLU A 88 -4.12 7.90 -9.78
C GLU A 88 -3.35 7.25 -8.64
N PHE A 89 -2.38 6.39 -8.96
CA PHE A 89 -1.53 5.76 -7.96
C PHE A 89 -0.72 6.80 -7.15
N PHE A 90 -0.10 7.77 -7.81
CA PHE A 90 0.64 8.82 -7.11
C PHE A 90 -0.29 9.76 -6.35
N SER A 91 -1.46 10.11 -6.90
CA SER A 91 -2.48 10.91 -6.22
C SER A 91 -2.99 10.24 -4.95
N PHE A 92 -3.23 8.92 -5.00
CA PHE A 92 -3.58 8.14 -3.81
C PHE A 92 -2.49 8.24 -2.73
N ASN A 93 -1.24 7.94 -3.07
CA ASN A 93 -0.15 7.96 -2.09
C ASN A 93 0.06 9.35 -1.49
N TYR A 94 -0.13 10.41 -2.28
CA TYR A 94 -0.09 11.78 -1.80
C TYR A 94 -1.24 12.09 -0.83
N SER A 95 -2.44 11.55 -1.08
CA SER A 95 -3.60 11.74 -0.20
C SER A 95 -3.37 11.19 1.21
N ILE A 96 -2.59 10.12 1.33
CA ILE A 96 -2.23 9.48 2.60
C ILE A 96 -0.79 9.80 3.06
N ARG A 97 -0.14 10.83 2.49
CA ARG A 97 1.27 11.17 2.75
C ARG A 97 1.61 11.34 4.23
N ASN A 98 0.69 11.87 5.03
CA ASN A 98 0.92 12.04 6.46
C ASN A 98 1.02 10.68 7.18
N LEU A 99 0.22 9.70 6.77
CA LEU A 99 0.31 8.33 7.30
C LEU A 99 1.61 7.66 6.84
N LEU A 100 1.96 7.78 5.57
CA LEU A 100 3.21 7.22 5.04
C LEU A 100 4.44 7.83 5.71
N SER A 101 4.47 9.15 5.89
CA SER A 101 5.54 9.84 6.61
C SER A 101 5.66 9.35 8.07
N GLU A 102 4.53 9.13 8.75
CA GLU A 102 4.53 8.59 10.12
C GLU A 102 5.06 7.16 10.16
N ILE A 103 4.66 6.29 9.23
CA ILE A 103 5.16 4.92 9.10
C ILE A 103 6.69 4.93 8.89
N TYR A 104 7.20 5.82 8.02
CA TYR A 104 8.64 5.95 7.77
C TYR A 104 9.40 6.51 8.99
N ARG A 105 8.83 7.48 9.68
CA ARG A 105 9.40 8.03 10.93
C ARG A 105 9.54 6.97 12.03
N GLN A 106 8.68 5.96 12.04
CA GLN A 106 8.70 4.82 12.96
C GLN A 106 9.56 3.64 12.45
N GLU A 107 10.28 3.81 11.33
CA GLU A 107 11.13 2.78 10.69
C GLU A 107 10.35 1.54 10.20
N LEU A 108 9.07 1.72 9.84
CA LEU A 108 8.15 0.65 9.42
C LEU A 108 7.95 0.58 7.90
N HIS A 109 8.93 1.04 7.11
CA HIS A 109 8.84 1.06 5.63
C HIS A 109 8.54 -0.32 5.01
N ASN A 110 8.92 -1.41 5.68
CA ASN A 110 8.54 -2.76 5.24
C ASN A 110 7.02 -2.98 5.19
N CYS A 111 6.24 -2.30 6.05
CA CYS A 111 4.77 -2.40 5.99
C CYS A 111 4.23 -1.79 4.69
N VAL A 112 4.84 -0.70 4.22
CA VAL A 112 4.47 -0.06 2.94
C VAL A 112 4.84 -0.97 1.78
N PHE A 113 6.05 -1.56 1.81
CA PHE A 113 6.48 -2.52 0.80
C PHE A 113 5.55 -3.75 0.73
N ASN A 114 5.20 -4.33 1.87
CA ASN A 114 4.33 -5.51 1.92
C ASN A 114 2.93 -5.20 1.36
N ALA A 115 2.35 -4.06 1.74
CA ALA A 115 1.06 -3.62 1.20
C ALA A 115 1.12 -3.38 -0.31
N PHE A 116 2.18 -2.70 -0.76
CA PHE A 116 2.42 -2.45 -2.18
C PHE A 116 2.57 -3.76 -2.96
N HIS A 117 3.39 -4.68 -2.46
CA HIS A 117 3.63 -5.98 -3.09
C HIS A 117 2.34 -6.81 -3.17
N GLU A 118 1.52 -6.84 -2.10
CA GLU A 118 0.23 -7.54 -2.09
C GLU A 118 -0.72 -7.03 -3.18
N VAL A 119 -0.76 -5.72 -3.39
CA VAL A 119 -1.68 -5.10 -4.35
C VAL A 119 -1.13 -5.16 -5.78
N MET A 120 0.16 -4.86 -5.96
CA MET A 120 0.76 -4.58 -7.26
C MET A 120 1.53 -5.76 -7.86
N THR A 121 1.63 -6.89 -7.15
CA THR A 121 2.19 -8.09 -7.76
C THR A 121 1.12 -8.74 -8.62
N PRO A 122 1.16 -8.60 -9.94
CA PRO A 122 0.19 -9.23 -10.81
C PRO A 122 0.28 -10.74 -10.63
N GLN A 123 -0.85 -11.41 -10.79
CA GLN A 123 -0.88 -12.86 -10.96
C GLN A 123 -0.34 -13.17 -12.37
N TYR A 124 0.97 -13.11 -12.54
CA TYR A 124 1.60 -13.58 -13.75
C TYR A 124 1.46 -15.10 -13.79
N GLY A 125 1.14 -15.62 -14.95
CA GLY A 125 1.08 -17.05 -15.16
C GLY A 125 2.41 -17.75 -14.83
N SER A 126 2.49 -19.04 -14.99
CA SER A 126 3.67 -19.89 -14.68
C SER A 126 4.86 -19.67 -15.62
N ASP A 127 4.82 -18.67 -16.51
CA ASP A 127 5.93 -18.31 -17.38
C ASP A 127 7.07 -17.63 -16.59
N PRO A 128 8.29 -18.21 -16.55
CA PRO A 128 9.40 -17.65 -15.80
C PRO A 128 9.78 -16.23 -16.24
N ALA A 129 9.74 -15.91 -17.53
CA ALA A 129 10.11 -14.59 -18.04
C ALA A 129 9.16 -13.52 -17.50
N GLY A 130 7.86 -13.77 -17.54
CA GLY A 130 6.85 -12.88 -16.97
C GLY A 130 7.01 -12.68 -15.47
N CYS A 131 7.41 -13.73 -14.72
CA CYS A 131 7.67 -13.60 -13.29
C CYS A 131 8.86 -12.66 -13.00
N TYR A 132 9.95 -12.76 -13.75
CA TYR A 132 11.11 -11.85 -13.59
C TYR A 132 10.77 -10.41 -13.98
N GLU A 133 10.06 -10.22 -15.07
CA GLU A 133 9.61 -8.90 -15.53
C GLU A 133 8.72 -8.25 -14.47
N ALA A 134 7.74 -8.97 -13.94
CA ALA A 134 6.87 -8.51 -12.87
C ALA A 134 7.63 -8.08 -11.64
N SER A 135 8.56 -8.92 -11.18
CA SER A 135 9.38 -8.60 -10.02
C SER A 135 10.18 -7.33 -10.26
N PHE A 136 10.82 -7.20 -11.41
CA PHE A 136 11.59 -6.02 -11.77
C PHE A 136 10.75 -4.75 -11.71
N PHE A 137 9.56 -4.75 -12.34
CA PHE A 137 8.66 -3.60 -12.31
C PHE A 137 8.13 -3.29 -10.91
N THR A 138 7.76 -4.32 -10.14
CA THR A 138 7.25 -4.15 -8.78
C THR A 138 8.30 -3.49 -7.89
N TYR A 139 9.53 -3.98 -7.90
CA TYR A 139 10.61 -3.41 -7.09
C TYR A 139 11.04 -2.03 -7.60
N GLY A 140 11.08 -1.83 -8.92
CA GLY A 140 11.42 -0.53 -9.51
C GLY A 140 10.40 0.56 -9.15
N LEU A 141 9.10 0.25 -9.27
CA LEU A 141 8.04 1.18 -8.91
C LEU A 141 8.01 1.45 -7.40
N PHE A 142 8.22 0.40 -6.58
CA PHE A 142 8.33 0.62 -5.14
C PHE A 142 9.53 1.52 -4.79
N GLY A 143 10.68 1.31 -5.43
CA GLY A 143 11.86 2.17 -5.24
C GLY A 143 11.57 3.64 -5.57
N PHE A 144 10.75 3.89 -6.59
CA PHE A 144 10.31 5.23 -6.96
C PHE A 144 9.41 5.86 -5.88
N LEU A 145 8.45 5.10 -5.36
CA LEU A 145 7.59 5.52 -4.25
C LEU A 145 8.40 5.74 -2.96
N ASP A 146 9.29 4.82 -2.63
CA ASP A 146 10.15 4.86 -1.44
C ASP A 146 11.03 6.12 -1.42
N GLU A 147 11.65 6.47 -2.56
CA GLU A 147 12.44 7.70 -2.69
C GLU A 147 11.57 8.95 -2.51
N TRP A 148 10.36 8.97 -3.09
CA TRP A 148 9.45 10.11 -2.94
C TRP A 148 9.03 10.33 -1.48
N ILE A 149 8.73 9.25 -0.75
CA ILE A 149 8.40 9.32 0.68
C ILE A 149 9.59 9.85 1.48
N LYS A 150 10.80 9.32 1.24
CA LYS A 150 12.05 9.75 1.90
C LYS A 150 12.38 11.21 1.65
N ARG A 151 12.05 11.72 0.47
CA ARG A 151 12.20 13.14 0.10
C ARG A 151 11.07 14.02 0.67
N GLY A 152 10.12 13.45 1.42
CA GLY A 152 9.03 14.20 2.06
C GLY A 152 7.96 14.68 1.08
N PHE A 153 7.75 13.96 -0.02
CA PHE A 153 6.75 14.28 -1.06
C PHE A 153 6.98 15.67 -1.68
N HIS A 154 8.25 15.98 -1.99
CA HIS A 154 8.64 17.29 -2.54
C HIS A 154 8.00 17.59 -3.89
N GLU A 155 7.95 16.59 -4.77
CA GLU A 155 7.30 16.67 -6.07
C GLU A 155 5.78 16.53 -5.91
N THR A 156 5.01 17.22 -6.76
CA THR A 156 3.56 16.97 -6.85
C THR A 156 3.28 15.62 -7.52
N PRO A 157 2.08 15.03 -7.34
CA PRO A 157 1.70 13.79 -8.06
C PRO A 157 1.85 13.91 -9.57
N GLU A 158 1.55 15.08 -10.14
CA GLU A 158 1.65 15.36 -11.57
C GLU A 158 3.12 15.37 -12.03
N GLU A 159 3.98 16.09 -11.30
CA GLU A 159 5.42 16.13 -11.59
C GLU A 159 6.04 14.74 -11.47
N LEU A 160 5.68 13.99 -10.44
CA LEU A 160 6.17 12.64 -10.25
C LEU A 160 5.71 11.69 -11.35
N THR A 161 4.46 11.83 -11.79
CA THR A 161 3.90 11.06 -12.91
C THR A 161 4.69 11.33 -14.21
N GLU A 162 5.04 12.59 -14.46
CA GLU A 162 5.82 12.95 -15.64
C GLU A 162 7.26 12.41 -15.57
N LEU A 163 7.90 12.52 -14.41
CA LEU A 163 9.23 11.94 -14.16
C LEU A 163 9.22 10.43 -14.42
N PHE A 164 8.22 9.72 -13.90
CA PHE A 164 8.05 8.29 -14.08
C PHE A 164 7.88 7.91 -15.55
N ARG A 165 6.98 8.59 -16.28
CA ARG A 165 6.75 8.36 -17.72
C ARG A 165 8.01 8.60 -18.55
N ASN A 166 8.74 9.67 -18.25
CA ASN A 166 10.01 9.98 -18.92
C ASN A 166 11.06 8.90 -18.66
N MET A 167 11.18 8.42 -17.44
CA MET A 167 12.12 7.35 -17.08
C MET A 167 11.81 6.04 -17.83
N ILE A 168 10.55 5.64 -17.91
CA ILE A 168 10.13 4.45 -18.66
C ILE A 168 10.47 4.60 -20.15
N ARG A 169 10.15 5.75 -20.75
CA ARG A 169 10.41 6.03 -22.16
C ARG A 169 11.90 6.00 -22.52
N ILE A 170 12.75 6.61 -21.68
CA ILE A 170 14.20 6.69 -21.92
C ILE A 170 14.86 5.32 -21.83
N ASN A 171 14.41 4.49 -20.88
CA ASN A 171 15.01 3.17 -20.63
C ASN A 171 14.41 2.05 -21.51
N GLY A 172 13.53 2.36 -22.45
CA GLY A 172 12.96 1.39 -23.38
C GLY A 172 11.96 0.41 -22.75
N PHE A 173 11.45 0.70 -21.58
CA PHE A 173 10.41 -0.10 -20.88
C PHE A 173 9.00 0.14 -21.44
N THR A 174 8.90 0.49 -22.72
CA THR A 174 7.59 0.63 -23.39
C THR A 174 7.03 -0.75 -23.68
N HIS A 175 5.83 -1.05 -23.21
CA HIS A 175 5.09 -2.26 -23.57
C HIS A 175 4.93 -2.36 -25.10
N GLU A 176 5.01 -3.60 -25.65
CA GLU A 176 4.79 -3.87 -27.10
C GLU A 176 3.42 -3.41 -27.62
N ALA A 177 2.48 -2.99 -26.78
CA ALA A 177 1.18 -2.46 -27.17
C ALA A 177 1.25 -1.13 -27.94
N ASP A 178 2.33 -0.35 -27.80
CA ASP A 178 2.53 0.93 -28.49
C ASP A 178 3.21 0.80 -29.85
N ARG A 179 3.42 -0.42 -30.35
CA ARG A 179 4.08 -0.69 -31.63
C ARG A 179 3.13 -1.09 -32.78
N LYS A 180 1.85 -0.74 -32.68
CA LYS A 180 0.92 -0.95 -33.83
C LYS A 180 0.24 0.33 -34.23
#